data_837bc5df6370d230b47d241c500ea5c9
#
_entry.id   837bc5df6370d230b47d241c500ea5c9
#
_cell.length_a   1.000
_cell.length_b   1.000
_cell.length_c   1.000
_cell.angle_alpha   90.00
_cell.angle_beta   90.00
_cell.angle_gamma   90.00
#
_symmetry.space_group_name_H-M   'P 1'
#
loop_
_entity.id
_entity.type
_entity.pdbx_description
1 polymer ?
#
loop_
_entity_poly.entity_id
_entity_poly.type
_entity_poly.pdbx_seq_one_letter_code
_entity_poly.pdbx_strand_id
1 'polypeptide(L)'
;LFIGATSVFAELQDALDRIWRAPARAGKSGLWRLVRARLLSFGMILGIGFLLIVSLAFSAGLAALGKWWEPDSQGWITLVRTFEIGLSVLLVTAVFALIYKTMPRVRIAWRDVWVGAAVTSVLFLGGKFLIGLYIGRSGISTGFGAAASLVVVLLWVYYSAQIFLFGAEFT
;
A
#
# COMPACT_ATOMS: atom_id res chain seq x y z
N LEU A 1 -13.95 -16.35 1.97
CA LEU A 1 -13.19 -15.12 2.03
C LEU A 1 -12.01 -15.22 3.02
N PHE A 2 -12.21 -15.61 4.27
CA PHE A 2 -11.13 -15.70 5.28
C PHE A 2 -10.05 -16.71 4.93
N ILE A 3 -10.41 -17.86 4.38
CA ILE A 3 -9.46 -18.90 3.95
C ILE A 3 -8.62 -18.38 2.77
N GLY A 4 -9.26 -17.73 1.77
CA GLY A 4 -8.56 -17.15 0.62
C GLY A 4 -7.61 -16.01 1.02
N ALA A 5 -8.03 -15.12 1.90
CA ALA A 5 -7.16 -14.06 2.39
C ALA A 5 -5.94 -14.62 3.15
N THR A 6 -6.14 -15.65 3.97
CA THR A 6 -5.05 -16.28 4.73
C THR A 6 -4.04 -16.97 3.80
N SER A 7 -4.49 -17.60 2.71
CA SER A 7 -3.57 -18.23 1.73
C SER A 7 -2.76 -17.21 0.97
N VAL A 8 -3.37 -16.10 0.53
CA VAL A 8 -2.65 -15.00 -0.15
C VAL A 8 -1.57 -14.40 0.76
N PHE A 9 -1.89 -14.17 2.05
CA PHE A 9 -0.88 -13.69 3.00
C PHE A 9 0.26 -14.69 3.23
N ALA A 10 -0.03 -16.00 3.25
CA ALA A 10 0.99 -17.03 3.38
C ALA A 10 1.92 -17.04 2.15
N GLU A 11 1.37 -17.02 0.94
CA GLU A 11 2.13 -16.93 -0.30
C GLU A 11 3.00 -15.69 -0.37
N LEU A 12 2.45 -14.54 0.02
CA LEU A 12 3.18 -13.28 0.05
C LEU A 12 4.34 -13.34 1.06
N GLN A 13 4.11 -13.91 2.23
CA GLN A 13 5.15 -14.10 3.23
C GLN A 13 6.25 -15.07 2.75
N ASP A 14 5.87 -16.16 2.09
CA ASP A 14 6.84 -17.11 1.54
C ASP A 14 7.64 -16.49 0.37
N ALA A 15 7.03 -15.65 -0.44
CA ALA A 15 7.72 -14.88 -1.48
C ALA A 15 8.76 -13.92 -0.89
N LEU A 16 8.39 -13.16 0.14
CA LEU A 16 9.31 -12.28 0.86
C LEU A 16 10.45 -13.03 1.53
N ASP A 17 10.15 -14.17 2.19
CA ASP A 17 11.15 -15.01 2.83
C ASP A 17 12.16 -15.59 1.80
N ARG A 18 11.74 -15.81 0.55
CA ARG A 18 12.65 -16.22 -0.54
C ARG A 18 13.55 -15.08 -0.99
N ILE A 19 13.03 -13.85 -1.13
CA ILE A 19 13.82 -12.68 -1.51
C ILE A 19 14.92 -12.43 -0.48
N TRP A 20 14.60 -12.50 0.80
CA TRP A 20 15.57 -12.25 1.88
C TRP A 20 16.29 -13.50 2.37
N ARG A 21 16.18 -14.64 1.66
CA ARG A 21 16.84 -15.92 1.98
C ARG A 21 16.69 -16.31 3.45
N ALA A 22 15.48 -16.14 3.98
CA ALA A 22 15.20 -16.45 5.37
C ALA A 22 15.49 -17.94 5.66
N PRO A 23 16.22 -18.29 6.74
CA PRO A 23 16.51 -19.67 7.06
C PRO A 23 15.20 -20.41 7.36
N ALA A 24 15.02 -21.57 6.71
CA ALA A 24 13.91 -22.47 6.98
C ALA A 24 14.00 -22.95 8.44
N ARG A 25 13.25 -22.36 9.34
CA ARG A 25 13.13 -22.87 10.71
C ARG A 25 12.19 -24.05 10.72
N ALA A 26 12.79 -25.24 10.74
CA ALA A 26 12.09 -26.46 11.13
C ALA A 26 11.64 -26.33 12.60
N GLY A 27 10.35 -26.47 12.85
CA GLY A 27 9.84 -26.87 14.15
C GLY A 27 9.56 -25.75 15.15
N LYS A 28 8.37 -25.48 15.28
CA LYS A 28 7.46 -25.44 16.45
C LYS A 28 6.10 -25.00 15.94
N SER A 29 5.34 -25.96 15.50
CA SER A 29 3.91 -25.85 15.28
C SER A 29 3.26 -25.64 16.65
N GLY A 30 2.89 -24.41 16.96
CA GLY A 30 2.18 -24.09 18.18
C GLY A 30 1.07 -23.11 17.89
N LEU A 31 -0.08 -23.32 18.51
CA LEU A 31 -1.20 -22.39 18.57
C LEU A 31 -0.74 -20.93 18.79
N TRP A 32 0.35 -20.74 19.54
CA TRP A 32 0.99 -19.45 19.78
C TRP A 32 1.47 -18.74 18.50
N ARG A 33 1.99 -19.49 17.50
CA ARG A 33 2.42 -18.93 16.23
C ARG A 33 1.23 -18.44 15.40
N LEU A 34 0.13 -19.20 15.42
CA LEU A 34 -1.12 -18.81 14.76
C LEU A 34 -1.73 -17.58 15.42
N VAL A 35 -1.78 -17.53 16.75
CA VAL A 35 -2.28 -16.39 17.50
C VAL A 35 -1.43 -15.15 17.22
N ARG A 36 -0.10 -15.27 17.27
CA ARG A 36 0.81 -14.14 16.96
C ARG A 36 0.66 -13.65 15.53
N ALA A 37 0.56 -14.56 14.54
CA ALA A 37 0.35 -14.19 13.15
C ALA A 37 -0.99 -13.44 12.97
N ARG A 38 -2.05 -13.92 13.63
CA ARG A 38 -3.36 -13.26 13.62
C ARG A 38 -3.33 -11.89 14.30
N LEU A 39 -2.64 -11.77 15.43
CA LEU A 39 -2.49 -10.50 16.13
C LEU A 39 -1.71 -9.48 15.29
N LEU A 40 -0.64 -9.90 14.62
CA LEU A 40 0.13 -9.04 13.70
C LEU A 40 -0.72 -8.59 12.51
N SER A 41 -1.45 -9.51 11.86
CA SER A 41 -2.33 -9.16 10.75
C SER A 41 -3.43 -8.20 11.19
N PHE A 42 -4.02 -8.41 12.36
CA PHE A 42 -5.03 -7.52 12.92
C PHE A 42 -4.44 -6.14 13.26
N GLY A 43 -3.26 -6.10 13.87
CA GLY A 43 -2.54 -4.86 14.14
C GLY A 43 -2.18 -4.09 12.88
N MET A 44 -1.80 -4.78 11.79
CA MET A 44 -1.57 -4.16 10.48
C MET A 44 -2.84 -3.57 9.89
N ILE A 45 -3.95 -4.29 9.92
CA ILE A 45 -5.24 -3.79 9.42
C ILE A 45 -5.67 -2.54 10.20
N LEU A 46 -5.55 -2.58 11.53
CA LEU A 46 -5.84 -1.42 12.38
C LEU A 46 -4.89 -0.26 12.10
N GLY A 47 -3.60 -0.52 11.95
CA GLY A 47 -2.59 0.51 11.63
C GLY A 47 -2.85 1.18 10.29
N ILE A 48 -3.14 0.39 9.25
CA ILE A 48 -3.49 0.91 7.92
C ILE A 48 -4.82 1.68 7.97
N GLY A 49 -5.83 1.13 8.63
CA GLY A 49 -7.12 1.80 8.82
C GLY A 49 -6.99 3.12 9.57
N PHE A 50 -6.20 3.15 10.63
CA PHE A 50 -5.90 4.37 11.38
C PHE A 50 -5.19 5.42 10.50
N LEU A 51 -4.17 5.02 9.74
CA LEU A 51 -3.48 5.92 8.81
C LEU A 51 -4.42 6.50 7.76
N LEU A 52 -5.32 5.68 7.21
CA LEU A 52 -6.33 6.15 6.25
C LEU A 52 -7.30 7.16 6.88
N ILE A 53 -7.77 6.91 8.10
CA ILE A 53 -8.66 7.82 8.83
C ILE A 53 -7.96 9.15 9.12
N VAL A 54 -6.70 9.10 9.59
CA VAL A 54 -5.88 10.29 9.84
C VAL A 54 -5.67 11.08 8.54
N SER A 55 -5.36 10.38 7.43
CA SER A 55 -5.23 11.02 6.12
C SER A 55 -6.50 11.73 5.69
N LEU A 56 -7.66 11.06 5.84
CA LEU A 56 -8.96 11.63 5.49
C LEU A 56 -9.30 12.83 6.37
N ALA A 57 -9.10 12.73 7.68
CA ALA A 57 -9.33 13.81 8.63
C ALA A 57 -8.43 15.03 8.34
N PHE A 58 -7.18 14.77 7.97
CA PHE A 58 -6.23 15.82 7.62
C PHE A 58 -6.63 16.53 6.32
N SER A 59 -6.98 15.78 5.28
CA SER A 59 -7.48 16.34 4.01
C SER A 59 -8.76 17.15 4.20
N ALA A 60 -9.68 16.66 5.03
CA ALA A 60 -10.89 17.40 5.37
C ALA A 60 -10.59 18.68 6.17
N GLY A 61 -9.63 18.63 7.08
CA GLY A 61 -9.17 19.80 7.84
C GLY A 61 -8.56 20.88 6.94
N LEU A 62 -7.69 20.49 6.01
CA LEU A 62 -7.11 21.41 5.03
C LEU A 62 -8.17 22.04 4.12
N ALA A 63 -9.14 21.24 3.65
CA ALA A 63 -10.25 21.72 2.84
C ALA A 63 -11.15 22.70 3.63
N ALA A 64 -11.37 22.47 4.92
CA ALA A 64 -12.10 23.37 5.79
C ALA A 64 -11.36 24.69 6.01
N LEU A 65 -10.06 24.64 6.29
CA LEU A 65 -9.21 25.83 6.43
C LEU A 65 -9.15 26.66 5.14
N GLY A 66 -9.11 26.02 3.97
CA GLY A 66 -9.14 26.69 2.67
C GLY A 66 -10.42 27.47 2.39
N LYS A 67 -11.54 27.12 3.07
CA LYS A 67 -12.80 27.89 2.98
C LYS A 67 -12.80 29.19 3.80
N TRP A 68 -11.95 29.25 4.83
CA TRP A 68 -11.86 30.42 5.72
C TRP A 68 -10.85 31.47 5.24
N TRP A 69 -9.89 31.06 4.42
CA TRP A 69 -8.88 31.91 3.83
C TRP A 69 -9.20 32.07 2.33
N GLU A 70 -9.62 33.26 1.91
CA GLU A 70 -10.03 33.58 0.54
C GLU A 70 -9.21 32.83 -0.53
N PRO A 71 -9.87 31.96 -1.37
CA PRO A 71 -9.16 30.97 -2.17
C PRO A 71 -8.65 31.50 -3.52
N ASP A 72 -8.53 32.81 -3.72
CA ASP A 72 -8.27 33.39 -5.06
C ASP A 72 -6.77 33.49 -5.42
N SER A 73 -5.88 33.09 -4.55
CA SER A 73 -4.46 33.01 -4.90
C SER A 73 -4.12 31.59 -5.43
N GLN A 74 -3.79 31.51 -6.73
CA GLN A 74 -3.27 30.28 -7.37
C GLN A 74 -2.13 29.65 -6.57
N GLY A 75 -1.37 30.44 -5.83
CA GLY A 75 -0.30 29.98 -4.96
C GLY A 75 -0.77 29.09 -3.82
N TRP A 76 -1.89 29.42 -3.16
CA TRP A 76 -2.45 28.63 -2.07
C TRP A 76 -2.95 27.27 -2.54
N ILE A 77 -3.67 27.23 -3.65
CA ILE A 77 -4.17 25.97 -4.25
C ILE A 77 -3.00 25.05 -4.60
N THR A 78 -1.93 25.60 -5.16
CA THR A 78 -0.73 24.81 -5.51
C THR A 78 -0.03 24.28 -4.28
N LEU A 79 0.11 25.09 -3.22
CA LEU A 79 0.71 24.66 -1.96
C LEU A 79 -0.08 23.52 -1.30
N VAL A 80 -1.39 23.66 -1.18
CA VAL A 80 -2.27 22.62 -0.60
C VAL A 80 -2.17 21.33 -1.40
N ARG A 81 -2.22 21.42 -2.73
CA ARG A 81 -2.12 20.23 -3.61
C ARG A 81 -0.76 19.54 -3.52
N THR A 82 0.33 20.30 -3.46
CA THR A 82 1.68 19.75 -3.30
C THR A 82 1.82 19.05 -1.94
N PHE A 83 1.25 19.67 -0.90
CA PHE A 83 1.25 19.11 0.44
C PHE A 83 0.42 17.80 0.52
N GLU A 84 -0.76 17.76 -0.12
CA GLU A 84 -1.59 16.55 -0.22
C GLU A 84 -0.84 15.40 -0.91
N ILE A 85 -0.17 15.70 -2.02
CA ILE A 85 0.64 14.69 -2.73
C ILE A 85 1.77 14.20 -1.84
N GLY A 86 2.51 15.10 -1.20
CA GLY A 86 3.59 14.75 -0.27
C GLY A 86 3.11 13.89 0.89
N LEU A 87 1.99 14.24 1.50
CA LEU A 87 1.37 13.47 2.58
C LEU A 87 0.93 12.09 2.09
N SER A 88 0.31 12.00 0.92
CA SER A 88 -0.10 10.72 0.32
C SER A 88 1.11 9.80 0.08
N VAL A 89 2.19 10.34 -0.48
CA VAL A 89 3.45 9.58 -0.68
C VAL A 89 3.99 9.10 0.66
N LEU A 90 4.05 9.97 1.66
CA LEU A 90 4.55 9.64 3.00
C LEU A 90 3.72 8.52 3.66
N LEU A 91 2.39 8.62 3.59
CA LEU A 91 1.48 7.64 4.19
C LEU A 91 1.59 6.28 3.50
N VAL A 92 1.61 6.26 2.16
CA VAL A 92 1.78 5.02 1.40
C VAL A 92 3.16 4.41 1.69
N THR A 93 4.21 5.22 1.77
CA THR A 93 5.54 4.77 2.17
C THR A 93 5.54 4.17 3.58
N ALA A 94 4.87 4.80 4.53
CA ALA A 94 4.77 4.30 5.90
C ALA A 94 4.04 2.94 5.96
N VAL A 95 2.97 2.77 5.17
CA VAL A 95 2.25 1.49 5.06
C VAL A 95 3.17 0.40 4.52
N PHE A 96 3.89 0.64 3.41
CA PHE A 96 4.83 -0.34 2.86
C PHE A 96 5.99 -0.60 3.82
N ALA A 97 6.51 0.43 4.49
CA ALA A 97 7.56 0.26 5.50
C ALA A 97 7.10 -0.63 6.67
N LEU A 98 5.87 -0.47 7.15
CA LEU A 98 5.29 -1.33 8.17
C LEU A 98 5.18 -2.78 7.67
N ILE A 99 4.72 -2.99 6.44
CA ILE A 99 4.60 -4.32 5.84
C ILE A 99 5.98 -4.97 5.73
N TYR A 100 6.96 -4.29 5.13
CA TYR A 100 8.32 -4.81 4.97
C TYR A 100 9.05 -5.03 6.30
N LYS A 101 8.69 -4.31 7.35
CA LYS A 101 9.27 -4.50 8.69
C LYS A 101 8.64 -5.64 9.48
N THR A 102 7.32 -5.83 9.34
CA THR A 102 6.56 -6.72 10.21
C THR A 102 6.31 -8.10 9.59
N MET A 103 6.22 -8.16 8.26
CA MET A 103 5.83 -9.37 7.55
C MET A 103 6.97 -10.40 7.40
N PRO A 104 8.23 -10.02 7.12
CA PRO A 104 9.32 -10.96 6.98
C PRO A 104 9.74 -11.58 8.30
N ARG A 105 10.29 -12.81 8.21
CA ARG A 105 10.85 -13.52 9.36
C ARG A 105 12.27 -13.11 9.71
N VAL A 106 12.89 -12.24 8.89
CA VAL A 106 14.23 -11.67 9.09
C VAL A 106 14.18 -10.27 9.67
N ARG A 107 15.22 -9.90 10.39
CA ARG A 107 15.35 -8.54 10.93
C ARG A 107 16.02 -7.66 9.88
N ILE A 108 15.26 -6.79 9.25
CA ILE A 108 15.76 -5.83 8.29
C ILE A 108 16.05 -4.50 8.99
N ALA A 109 17.13 -3.81 8.62
CA ALA A 109 17.43 -2.50 9.16
C ALA A 109 16.38 -1.47 8.73
N TRP A 110 16.01 -0.55 9.60
CA TRP A 110 15.01 0.47 9.30
C TRP A 110 15.38 1.34 8.09
N ARG A 111 16.67 1.57 7.91
CA ARG A 111 17.18 2.37 6.79
C ARG A 111 16.84 1.75 5.43
N ASP A 112 17.04 0.45 5.32
CA ASP A 112 16.80 -0.29 4.07
C ASP A 112 15.29 -0.41 3.81
N VAL A 113 14.50 -0.65 4.87
CA VAL A 113 13.03 -0.67 4.81
C VAL A 113 12.49 0.64 4.24
N TRP A 114 12.99 1.80 4.67
CA TRP A 114 12.53 3.09 4.16
C TRP A 114 12.84 3.29 2.68
N VAL A 115 14.01 2.84 2.22
CA VAL A 115 14.38 2.93 0.81
C VAL A 115 13.46 2.07 -0.05
N GLY A 116 13.28 0.80 0.28
CA GLY A 116 12.37 -0.09 -0.45
C GLY A 116 10.93 0.39 -0.43
N ALA A 117 10.44 0.85 0.73
CA ALA A 117 9.10 1.39 0.87
C ALA A 117 8.89 2.67 0.04
N ALA A 118 9.88 3.56 -0.02
CA ALA A 118 9.81 4.77 -0.84
C ALA A 118 9.74 4.44 -2.34
N VAL A 119 10.59 3.53 -2.82
CA VAL A 119 10.56 3.06 -4.21
C VAL A 119 9.21 2.44 -4.53
N THR A 120 8.72 1.56 -3.67
CA THR A 120 7.41 0.91 -3.83
C THR A 120 6.28 1.93 -3.88
N SER A 121 6.29 2.93 -2.99
CA SER A 121 5.22 3.94 -2.94
C SER A 121 5.17 4.80 -4.20
N VAL A 122 6.32 5.20 -4.73
CA VAL A 122 6.41 5.98 -5.98
C VAL A 122 5.89 5.16 -7.16
N LEU A 123 6.32 3.91 -7.28
CA LEU A 123 5.83 3.00 -8.33
C LEU A 123 4.33 2.74 -8.20
N PHE A 124 3.84 2.53 -6.98
CA PHE A 124 2.43 2.27 -6.71
C PHE A 124 1.53 3.47 -7.07
N LEU A 125 1.93 4.68 -6.65
CA LEU A 125 1.20 5.90 -6.98
C LEU A 125 1.26 6.22 -8.48
N GLY A 126 2.43 6.02 -9.11
CA GLY A 126 2.61 6.15 -10.55
C GLY A 126 1.71 5.17 -11.32
N GLY A 127 1.67 3.91 -10.90
CA GLY A 127 0.81 2.90 -11.51
C GLY A 127 -0.67 3.19 -11.34
N LYS A 128 -1.08 3.65 -10.15
CA LYS A 128 -2.45 4.11 -9.91
C LYS A 128 -2.83 5.24 -10.89
N PHE A 129 -1.94 6.20 -11.09
CA PHE A 129 -2.17 7.30 -12.02
C PHE A 129 -2.28 6.81 -13.48
N LEU A 130 -1.36 5.95 -13.92
CA LEU A 130 -1.35 5.41 -15.28
C LEU A 130 -2.59 4.57 -15.58
N ILE A 131 -2.98 3.69 -14.67
CA ILE A 131 -4.19 2.88 -14.82
C ILE A 131 -5.43 3.77 -14.81
N GLY A 132 -5.51 4.77 -13.94
CA GLY A 132 -6.60 5.73 -13.94
C GLY A 132 -6.71 6.51 -15.25
N LEU A 133 -5.57 6.93 -15.81
CA LEU A 133 -5.52 7.61 -17.11
C LEU A 133 -5.97 6.69 -18.25
N TYR A 134 -5.54 5.43 -18.23
CA TYR A 134 -5.93 4.43 -19.22
C TYR A 134 -7.43 4.17 -19.18
N ILE A 135 -8.01 3.95 -18.01
CA ILE A 135 -9.46 3.73 -17.85
C ILE A 135 -10.25 4.97 -18.31
N GLY A 136 -9.80 6.17 -17.92
CA GLY A 136 -10.48 7.41 -18.27
C GLY A 136 -10.49 7.73 -19.77
N ARG A 137 -9.47 7.27 -20.50
CA ARG A 137 -9.34 7.53 -21.94
C ARG A 137 -9.88 6.42 -22.85
N SER A 138 -9.91 5.18 -22.37
CA SER A 138 -10.19 4.02 -23.23
C SER A 138 -11.67 3.77 -23.51
N GLY A 139 -12.61 4.53 -22.93
CA GLY A 139 -14.06 4.33 -23.13
C GLY A 139 -14.56 2.92 -22.79
N ILE A 140 -13.74 2.11 -22.12
CA ILE A 140 -14.02 0.72 -21.76
C ILE A 140 -15.29 0.60 -20.90
N SER A 141 -15.67 1.69 -20.23
CA SER A 141 -16.88 1.76 -19.41
C SER A 141 -18.18 1.63 -20.21
N THR A 142 -18.16 1.86 -21.52
CA THR A 142 -19.36 1.91 -22.36
C THR A 142 -19.67 0.61 -23.10
N GLY A 143 -18.66 -0.26 -23.35
CA GLY A 143 -18.86 -1.44 -24.20
C GLY A 143 -18.85 -2.80 -23.48
N PHE A 144 -18.08 -2.95 -22.44
CA PHE A 144 -17.85 -4.24 -21.76
C PHE A 144 -18.38 -4.32 -20.32
N GLY A 145 -18.92 -3.25 -19.77
CA GLY A 145 -19.59 -3.22 -18.46
C GLY A 145 -18.80 -3.91 -17.32
N ALA A 146 -19.44 -4.87 -16.67
CA ALA A 146 -18.87 -5.58 -15.52
C ALA A 146 -17.61 -6.43 -15.86
N ALA A 147 -17.49 -6.94 -17.10
CA ALA A 147 -16.32 -7.73 -17.51
C ALA A 147 -15.05 -6.87 -17.59
N ALA A 148 -15.17 -5.62 -18.04
CA ALA A 148 -14.05 -4.70 -18.10
C ALA A 148 -13.54 -4.34 -16.70
N SER A 149 -14.44 -4.14 -15.74
CA SER A 149 -14.05 -3.83 -14.37
C SER A 149 -13.28 -4.99 -13.71
N LEU A 150 -13.65 -6.23 -14.00
CA LEU A 150 -12.97 -7.42 -13.49
C LEU A 150 -11.55 -7.53 -14.07
N VAL A 151 -11.37 -7.29 -15.36
CA VAL A 151 -10.04 -7.28 -15.99
C VAL A 151 -9.15 -6.19 -15.40
N VAL A 152 -9.70 -5.00 -15.18
CA VAL A 152 -8.96 -3.88 -14.55
C VAL A 152 -8.53 -4.24 -13.12
N VAL A 153 -9.41 -4.86 -12.34
CA VAL A 153 -9.07 -5.30 -10.96
C VAL A 153 -7.97 -6.35 -10.98
N LEU A 154 -8.05 -7.35 -11.89
CA LEU A 154 -7.01 -8.37 -12.01
C LEU A 154 -5.66 -7.77 -12.42
N LEU A 155 -5.66 -6.85 -13.39
CA LEU A 155 -4.47 -6.13 -13.81
C LEU A 155 -3.89 -5.30 -12.66
N TRP A 156 -4.75 -4.61 -11.91
CA TRP A 156 -4.33 -3.83 -10.74
C TRP A 156 -3.70 -4.72 -9.65
N VAL A 157 -4.31 -5.85 -9.32
CA VAL A 157 -3.79 -6.79 -8.33
C VAL A 157 -2.44 -7.35 -8.78
N TYR A 158 -2.33 -7.78 -10.04
CA TYR A 158 -1.08 -8.29 -10.61
C TYR A 158 0.03 -7.24 -10.56
N TYR A 159 -0.25 -6.03 -11.01
CA TYR A 159 0.70 -4.92 -11.02
C TYR A 159 1.14 -4.55 -9.59
N SER A 160 0.20 -4.48 -8.66
CA SER A 160 0.49 -4.18 -7.25
C SER A 160 1.39 -5.24 -6.60
N ALA A 161 1.14 -6.51 -6.91
CA ALA A 161 1.99 -7.61 -6.44
C ALA A 161 3.41 -7.52 -7.00
N GLN A 162 3.57 -7.21 -8.28
CA GLN A 162 4.88 -7.04 -8.92
C GLN A 162 5.67 -5.88 -8.29
N ILE A 163 5.04 -4.73 -8.11
CA ILE A 163 5.68 -3.56 -7.47
C ILE A 163 6.08 -3.87 -6.03
N PHE A 164 5.20 -4.55 -5.31
CA PHE A 164 5.47 -4.93 -3.93
C PHE A 164 6.69 -5.84 -3.82
N LEU A 165 6.79 -6.88 -4.64
CA LEU A 165 7.94 -7.80 -4.64
C LEU A 165 9.21 -7.10 -5.13
N PHE A 166 9.10 -6.27 -6.17
CA PHE A 166 10.22 -5.47 -6.67
C PHE A 166 10.75 -4.51 -5.61
N GLY A 167 9.87 -3.83 -4.89
CA GLY A 167 10.27 -2.95 -3.78
C GLY A 167 10.92 -3.70 -2.62
N ALA A 168 10.53 -4.95 -2.38
CA ALA A 168 11.16 -5.81 -1.38
C ALA A 168 12.62 -6.17 -1.73
N GLU A 169 12.97 -6.23 -3.02
CA GLU A 169 14.36 -6.44 -3.46
C GLU A 169 15.27 -5.27 -3.13
N PHE A 170 14.74 -4.06 -3.03
CA PHE A 170 15.50 -2.86 -2.62
C PHE A 170 15.68 -2.75 -1.10
N THR A 171 15.07 -3.65 -0.35
CA THR A 171 15.13 -3.66 1.10
C THR A 171 16.15 -4.66 1.63
#